data_3a6140ab13f97f530d8359b156990be0
#
_entry.id   3a6140ab13f97f530d8359b156990be0
#
_cell.length_a   1.000
_cell.length_b   1.000
_cell.length_c   1.000
_cell.angle_alpha   90.00
_cell.angle_beta   90.00
_cell.angle_gamma   90.00
#
_symmetry.space_group_name_H-M   'P 1'
#
loop_
_entity.id
_entity.type
_entity.pdbx_description
1 polymer ?
#
loop_
_entity_poly.entity_id
_entity_poly.type
_entity_poly.pdbx_seq_one_letter_code
_entity_poly.pdbx_strand_id
1 'polypeptide(L)'
;MLVVDPWHWLTKEGDLPIENPRLYRRILRVAPFIEYGGTLEKNETRETLVECKRRPKGKSCLGLMWVVKTDDDAIFAHCLICNTAEAVIHNWQETEWADGMMESVSVTS
;
A
#
# COMPACT_ATOMS: atom_id res chain seq x y z
N MET A 1 0.14 3.24 -13.80
CA MET A 1 0.60 3.26 -12.39
C MET A 1 0.14 4.55 -11.72
N LEU A 2 -0.33 4.45 -10.50
CA LEU A 2 -0.85 5.58 -9.75
C LEU A 2 0.22 6.16 -8.81
N VAL A 3 0.44 7.47 -8.87
CA VAL A 3 1.32 8.16 -7.92
C VAL A 3 0.45 8.64 -6.77
N VAL A 4 0.77 8.19 -5.56
CA VAL A 4 -0.07 8.38 -4.38
C VAL A 4 0.62 9.23 -3.33
N ASP A 5 -0.10 10.24 -2.84
CA ASP A 5 0.23 10.94 -1.61
C ASP A 5 -0.98 10.78 -0.69
N PRO A 6 -0.88 9.96 0.37
CA PRO A 6 -2.05 9.67 1.21
C PRO A 6 -2.72 10.91 1.79
N TRP A 7 -1.94 11.97 2.02
CA TRP A 7 -2.48 13.19 2.62
C TRP A 7 -3.48 13.91 1.72
N HIS A 8 -3.41 13.68 0.39
CA HIS A 8 -4.41 14.22 -0.53
C HIS A 8 -5.77 13.54 -0.39
N TRP A 9 -5.79 12.36 0.21
CA TRP A 9 -7.02 11.58 0.38
C TRP A 9 -7.56 11.63 1.82
N LEU A 10 -6.73 12.04 2.77
CA LEU A 10 -7.13 12.17 4.16
C LEU A 10 -7.79 13.53 4.39
N THR A 11 -8.53 13.66 5.50
CA THR A 11 -9.13 14.95 5.88
C THR A 11 -8.04 15.93 6.31
N LYS A 12 -8.44 17.19 6.53
CA LYS A 12 -7.49 18.21 6.98
C LYS A 12 -6.82 17.84 8.31
N GLU A 13 -7.53 17.09 9.15
CA GLU A 13 -7.03 16.63 10.44
C GLU A 13 -6.23 15.35 10.34
N GLY A 14 -6.08 14.79 9.12
CA GLY A 14 -5.37 13.53 8.90
C GLY A 14 -6.20 12.28 9.16
N ASP A 15 -7.52 12.44 9.29
CA ASP A 15 -8.43 11.32 9.52
C ASP A 15 -8.91 10.70 8.21
N LEU A 16 -9.48 9.49 8.32
CA LEU A 16 -10.06 8.82 7.16
C LEU A 16 -11.24 9.60 6.59
N PRO A 17 -11.36 9.68 5.25
CA PRO A 17 -12.43 10.45 4.61
C PRO A 17 -13.74 9.66 4.56
N ILE A 18 -14.34 9.38 5.71
CA ILE A 18 -15.52 8.51 5.80
C ILE A 18 -16.74 9.07 5.07
N GLU A 19 -16.79 10.40 4.86
CA GLU A 19 -17.88 11.04 4.14
C GLU A 19 -17.71 10.97 2.62
N ASN A 20 -16.57 10.48 2.14
CA ASN A 20 -16.31 10.33 0.72
C ASN A 20 -15.97 8.86 0.44
N PRO A 21 -16.97 8.02 0.07
CA PRO A 21 -16.75 6.59 -0.09
C PRO A 21 -15.69 6.22 -1.11
N ARG A 22 -15.53 7.03 -2.17
CA ARG A 22 -14.52 6.77 -3.19
C ARG A 22 -13.11 6.92 -2.63
N LEU A 23 -12.85 8.02 -1.93
CA LEU A 23 -11.54 8.25 -1.31
C LEU A 23 -11.28 7.26 -0.19
N TYR A 24 -12.32 6.93 0.58
CA TYR A 24 -12.22 5.96 1.65
C TYR A 24 -11.74 4.61 1.12
N ARG A 25 -12.35 4.13 0.04
CA ARG A 25 -11.96 2.85 -0.57
C ARG A 25 -10.53 2.89 -1.12
N ARG A 26 -10.12 4.04 -1.67
CA ARG A 26 -8.76 4.18 -2.19
C ARG A 26 -7.72 4.12 -1.08
N ILE A 27 -7.98 4.80 0.03
CA ILE A 27 -7.04 4.81 1.14
C ILE A 27 -6.96 3.42 1.79
N LEU A 28 -8.08 2.71 1.90
CA LEU A 28 -8.08 1.35 2.42
C LEU A 28 -7.31 0.37 1.54
N ARG A 29 -7.24 0.64 0.23
CA ARG A 29 -6.45 -0.18 -0.68
C ARG A 29 -4.96 0.08 -0.50
N VAL A 30 -4.59 1.32 -0.22
CA VAL A 30 -3.19 1.75 -0.12
C VAL A 30 -2.61 1.49 1.27
N ALA A 31 -3.40 1.62 2.32
CA ALA A 31 -2.92 1.47 3.69
C ALA A 31 -2.17 0.16 3.94
N PRO A 32 -2.63 -1.01 3.47
CA PRO A 32 -1.87 -2.25 3.64
C PRO A 32 -0.50 -2.21 2.98
N PHE A 33 -0.36 -1.55 1.84
CA PHE A 33 0.95 -1.42 1.19
C PHE A 33 1.92 -0.65 2.07
N ILE A 34 1.43 0.39 2.75
CA ILE A 34 2.25 1.16 3.69
C ILE A 34 2.62 0.29 4.89
N GLU A 35 1.66 -0.47 5.43
CA GLU A 35 1.92 -1.35 6.56
C GLU A 35 3.00 -2.40 6.25
N TYR A 36 2.95 -3.00 5.06
CA TYR A 36 3.94 -3.98 4.65
C TYR A 36 5.28 -3.34 4.28
N GLY A 37 5.25 -2.15 3.67
CA GLY A 37 6.45 -1.53 3.10
C GLY A 37 7.16 -0.55 4.00
N GLY A 38 6.45 0.05 4.97
CA GLY A 38 7.01 1.14 5.77
C GLY A 38 8.24 0.73 6.59
N THR A 39 8.30 -0.51 7.05
CA THR A 39 9.42 -1.00 7.86
C THR A 39 10.56 -1.59 7.03
N LEU A 40 10.42 -1.64 5.72
CA LEU A 40 11.48 -2.13 4.84
C LEU A 40 12.63 -1.14 4.74
N GLU A 41 13.82 -1.66 4.48
CA GLU A 41 14.96 -0.83 4.12
C GLU A 41 14.94 -0.54 2.63
N LYS A 42 15.67 0.48 2.21
CA LYS A 42 15.73 0.85 0.79
C LYS A 42 16.14 -0.33 -0.07
N ASN A 43 15.43 -0.52 -1.16
CA ASN A 43 15.60 -1.61 -2.12
C ASN A 43 15.23 -2.99 -1.58
N GLU A 44 14.69 -3.06 -0.37
CA GLU A 44 14.15 -4.31 0.17
C GLU A 44 12.74 -4.53 -0.36
N THR A 45 12.38 -5.79 -0.62
CA THR A 45 11.08 -6.16 -1.17
C THR A 45 10.40 -7.18 -0.26
N ARG A 46 9.07 -7.20 -0.29
CA ARG A 46 8.28 -8.11 0.55
C ARG A 46 6.98 -8.49 -0.16
N GLU A 47 6.64 -9.77 -0.10
CA GLU A 47 5.32 -10.22 -0.55
C GLU A 47 4.27 -9.84 0.50
N THR A 48 3.13 -9.34 0.04
CA THR A 48 2.01 -9.00 0.92
C THR A 48 0.93 -10.08 0.84
N LEU A 49 -0.05 -9.99 1.73
CA LEU A 49 -1.25 -10.81 1.63
C LEU A 49 -2.37 -10.09 0.88
N VAL A 50 -2.06 -8.98 0.24
CA VAL A 50 -3.03 -8.19 -0.54
C VAL A 50 -3.17 -8.79 -1.93
N GLU A 51 -4.38 -9.18 -2.29
CA GLU A 51 -4.64 -9.78 -3.60
C GLU A 51 -4.54 -8.75 -4.72
N CYS A 52 -3.99 -9.18 -5.85
CA CYS A 52 -4.00 -8.39 -7.07
C CYS A 52 -5.44 -8.30 -7.60
N LYS A 53 -5.89 -7.08 -7.88
CA LYS A 53 -7.27 -6.83 -8.36
C LYS A 53 -7.35 -6.79 -9.88
N ARG A 54 -6.25 -7.00 -10.59
CA ARG A 54 -6.24 -6.93 -12.04
C ARG A 54 -6.89 -8.16 -12.67
N ARG A 55 -7.43 -7.98 -13.87
CA ARG A 55 -8.08 -9.04 -14.61
C ARG A 55 -7.51 -9.09 -16.04
N PRO A 56 -6.24 -9.51 -16.19
CA PRO A 56 -5.63 -9.55 -17.52
C PRO A 56 -6.43 -10.50 -18.42
N LYS A 57 -6.78 -10.02 -19.61
CA LYS A 57 -7.56 -10.78 -20.59
C LYS A 57 -8.91 -11.26 -20.02
N GLY A 58 -9.49 -10.50 -19.10
CA GLY A 58 -10.79 -10.81 -18.52
C GLY A 58 -10.80 -11.85 -17.41
N LYS A 59 -9.65 -12.43 -17.09
CA LYS A 59 -9.54 -13.42 -16.01
C LYS A 59 -8.87 -12.80 -14.81
N SER A 60 -9.32 -13.17 -13.60
CA SER A 60 -8.73 -12.67 -12.37
C SER A 60 -7.26 -13.09 -12.27
N CYS A 61 -6.38 -12.14 -11.93
CA CYS A 61 -5.03 -12.46 -11.54
C CYS A 61 -5.08 -13.07 -10.14
N LEU A 62 -4.48 -14.24 -9.98
CA LEU A 62 -4.50 -14.95 -8.70
C LEU A 62 -3.26 -14.65 -7.86
N GLY A 63 -2.49 -13.62 -8.25
CA GLY A 63 -1.26 -13.27 -7.55
C GLY A 63 -1.51 -12.40 -6.33
N LEU A 64 -0.47 -12.33 -5.51
CA LEU A 64 -0.43 -11.39 -4.38
C LEU A 64 0.44 -10.20 -4.76
N MET A 65 0.12 -9.04 -4.18
CA MET A 65 0.91 -7.84 -4.42
C MET A 65 2.23 -7.92 -3.67
N TRP A 66 3.24 -7.30 -4.26
CA TRP A 66 4.55 -7.12 -3.65
C TRP A 66 4.80 -5.64 -3.44
N VAL A 67 5.57 -5.32 -2.40
CA VAL A 67 6.01 -3.95 -2.16
C VAL A 67 7.52 -3.90 -2.07
N VAL A 68 8.09 -2.79 -2.54
CA VAL A 68 9.52 -2.54 -2.44
C VAL A 68 9.72 -1.08 -2.00
N LYS A 69 10.69 -0.87 -1.10
CA LYS A 69 11.09 0.47 -0.71
C LYS A 69 12.08 0.99 -1.74
N THR A 70 11.74 2.10 -2.41
CA THR A 70 12.59 2.67 -3.45
C THR A 70 13.74 3.49 -2.85
N ASP A 71 14.70 3.90 -3.70
CA ASP A 71 15.85 4.68 -3.25
C ASP A 71 15.45 6.03 -2.65
N ASP A 72 14.36 6.61 -3.12
CA ASP A 72 13.85 7.88 -2.60
C ASP A 72 12.83 7.69 -1.48
N ASP A 73 12.84 6.51 -0.86
CA ASP A 73 12.02 6.17 0.30
C ASP A 73 10.51 6.15 0.00
N ALA A 74 10.14 5.90 -1.25
CA ALA A 74 8.75 5.64 -1.63
C ALA A 74 8.45 4.14 -1.51
N ILE A 75 7.17 3.79 -1.46
CA ILE A 75 6.73 2.40 -1.46
C ILE A 75 6.10 2.11 -2.82
N PHE A 76 6.66 1.13 -3.54
CA PHE A 76 6.19 0.74 -4.85
C PHE A 76 5.45 -0.59 -4.75
N ALA A 77 4.18 -0.60 -5.16
CA ALA A 77 3.33 -1.79 -5.11
C ALA A 77 3.12 -2.34 -6.52
N HIS A 78 3.39 -3.63 -6.69
CA HIS A 78 3.30 -4.29 -8.00
C HIS A 78 2.95 -5.76 -7.84
N CYS A 79 2.51 -6.37 -8.93
CA CYS A 79 2.21 -7.80 -8.98
C CYS A 79 3.21 -8.49 -9.92
N LEU A 80 3.88 -9.53 -9.43
CA LEU A 80 4.84 -10.27 -10.24
C LEU A 80 4.16 -11.27 -11.19
N ILE A 81 2.93 -11.68 -10.89
CA ILE A 81 2.23 -12.67 -11.71
C ILE A 81 1.78 -12.05 -13.03
N CYS A 82 1.12 -10.90 -12.99
CA CYS A 82 0.65 -10.22 -14.19
C CYS A 82 1.56 -9.06 -14.62
N ASN A 83 2.67 -8.85 -13.90
CA ASN A 83 3.67 -7.82 -14.18
C ASN A 83 3.09 -6.41 -14.23
N THR A 84 2.11 -6.12 -13.37
CA THR A 84 1.46 -4.82 -13.35
C THR A 84 1.89 -4.02 -12.13
N ALA A 85 2.36 -2.79 -12.37
CA ALA A 85 2.61 -1.83 -11.30
C ALA A 85 1.29 -1.15 -10.93
N GLU A 86 0.95 -1.13 -9.65
CA GLU A 86 -0.28 -0.50 -9.21
C GLU A 86 -0.05 0.92 -8.74
N ALA A 87 0.91 1.14 -7.85
CA ALA A 87 1.08 2.45 -7.22
C ALA A 87 2.50 2.67 -6.74
N VAL A 88 2.90 3.94 -6.69
CA VAL A 88 4.07 4.38 -5.94
C VAL A 88 3.57 5.40 -4.90
N ILE A 89 3.92 5.18 -3.63
CA ILE A 89 3.37 5.92 -2.50
C ILE A 89 4.45 6.79 -1.88
N HIS A 90 4.21 8.11 -1.87
CA HIS A 90 5.09 9.10 -1.26
C HIS A 90 4.46 9.66 0.01
N ASN A 91 5.27 10.29 0.85
CA ASN A 91 4.80 11.01 2.05
C ASN A 91 3.98 10.12 3.00
N TRP A 92 4.32 8.83 3.03
CA TRP A 92 3.64 7.84 3.87
C TRP A 92 4.15 7.84 5.31
N GLN A 93 5.29 8.47 5.57
CA GLN A 93 6.05 8.34 6.82
C GLN A 93 5.28 8.84 8.04
N GLU A 94 4.45 9.84 7.85
CA GLU A 94 3.67 10.44 8.94
C GLU A 94 2.28 9.79 9.10
N THR A 95 1.97 8.77 8.31
CA THR A 95 0.69 8.09 8.43
C THR A 95 0.70 7.11 9.59
N GLU A 96 -0.49 6.75 10.07
CA GLU A 96 -0.62 5.79 11.17
C GLU A 96 -0.19 4.38 10.77
N TRP A 97 -0.04 4.10 9.48
CA TRP A 97 0.34 2.77 8.99
C TRP A 97 1.85 2.59 8.84
N ALA A 98 2.62 3.66 9.02
CA ALA A 98 4.05 3.65 8.70
C ALA A 98 4.86 2.70 9.59
N ASP A 99 4.41 2.45 10.80
CA ASP A 99 5.12 1.59 11.77
C ASP A 99 4.82 0.10 11.58
N GLY A 100 4.04 -0.24 10.57
CA GLY A 100 3.72 -1.63 10.28
C GLY A 100 2.39 -2.07 10.89
N MET A 101 2.15 -3.39 10.87
CA MET A 101 0.88 -3.96 11.27
C MET A 101 0.85 -4.17 12.78
N MET A 102 -0.18 -3.63 13.44
CA MET A 102 -0.31 -3.70 14.89
C MET A 102 -0.41 -5.14 15.40
N GLU A 103 -1.09 -5.98 14.64
CA GLU A 103 -1.28 -7.37 15.03
C GLU A 103 0.03 -8.13 15.20
N SER A 104 0.99 -7.87 14.33
CA SER A 104 2.26 -8.56 14.40
C SER A 104 3.02 -8.21 15.66
N VAL A 105 2.87 -7.00 16.15
CA VAL A 105 3.51 -6.58 17.40
C VAL A 105 2.88 -7.26 18.59
N SER A 106 1.54 -7.31 18.64
CA SER A 106 0.85 -7.93 19.76
C SER A 106 1.05 -9.43 19.83
N VAL A 107 1.17 -10.08 18.69
CA VAL A 107 1.32 -11.54 18.65
C VAL A 107 2.70 -11.98 19.14
N THR A 108 3.73 -11.20 18.90
CA THR A 108 5.09 -11.57 19.26
C THR A 108 5.41 -11.38 20.74
N SER A 109 4.57 -10.72 21.47
CA SER A 109 4.79 -10.44 22.90
C SER A 109 4.41 -11.63 23.81
#